data_10838c66c0f8c5a3042fd6eb47412ad2
#
_entry.id   10838c66c0f8c5a3042fd6eb47412ad2
#
_cell.length_a   1.000
_cell.length_b   1.000
_cell.length_c   1.000
_cell.angle_alpha   90.00
_cell.angle_beta   90.00
_cell.angle_gamma   90.00
#
_symmetry.space_group_name_H-M   'P 1'
#
loop_
_entity.id
_entity.type
_entity.pdbx_description
1 polymer ?
#
loop_
_entity_poly.entity_id
_entity_poly.type
_entity_poly.pdbx_seq_one_letter_code
_entity_poly.pdbx_strand_id
1 'polypeptide(L)'
;MFGRILAVSIQQAARSVALTLFPASFISLFAWATAGSQSGNTTDPIRASVWIWLGAHLIPFHLNIAASHLPGALTLLPMGALIFPIWAIRKSFPKVKDALPKIEGARFFFALAYTLIATILALISTSSGIKPIWYLVPLFTFPISYIATYDFKAAENRYLRFAFHTLIFFWGAAAIALGLSLAAHWSVLHDLGVVIAPGIIGGLLFLLIQILYIPNAAFVGLAYLLGIGFKLGSGTSVSATTFTVHGIPAIPIFAALPTGRHPLLQFGLIGLFLLVLIMLLPIIRENSLFKSRQFFALRTALLAIIIVTVIAYLSSGELLTSELQIVGVTWWRVSAFFAAASSAVLLFTVYIPGLIKRVRARG
;
A
#
# COMPACT_ATOMS: atom_id res chain seq x y z
N MET A 1 27.69 -22.82 15.16
CA MET A 1 26.91 -21.62 15.44
C MET A 1 26.09 -21.18 14.22
N PHE A 2 26.68 -21.03 13.05
CA PHE A 2 26.00 -20.58 11.81
C PHE A 2 24.84 -21.51 11.39
N GLY A 3 25.03 -22.85 11.40
CA GLY A 3 23.98 -23.80 11.03
C GLY A 3 22.73 -23.72 11.92
N ARG A 4 22.91 -23.47 13.24
CA ARG A 4 21.77 -23.28 14.17
C ARG A 4 21.00 -22.00 13.86
N ILE A 5 21.69 -20.90 13.48
CA ILE A 5 21.11 -19.63 13.08
C ILE A 5 20.21 -19.84 11.87
N LEU A 6 20.76 -20.48 10.84
CA LEU A 6 20.06 -20.76 9.59
C LEU A 6 18.85 -21.67 9.82
N ALA A 7 19.00 -22.76 10.57
CA ALA A 7 17.93 -23.70 10.86
C ALA A 7 16.75 -23.03 11.58
N VAL A 8 17.00 -22.24 12.63
CA VAL A 8 15.96 -21.53 13.37
C VAL A 8 15.28 -20.47 12.48
N SER A 9 16.05 -19.75 11.67
CA SER A 9 15.51 -18.76 10.75
C SER A 9 14.59 -19.39 9.71
N ILE A 10 15.00 -20.49 9.08
CA ILE A 10 14.18 -21.25 8.11
C ILE A 10 12.92 -21.79 8.78
N GLN A 11 13.04 -22.42 9.94
CA GLN A 11 11.90 -22.97 10.66
C GLN A 11 10.85 -21.91 11.01
N GLN A 12 11.28 -20.74 11.51
CA GLN A 12 10.35 -19.69 11.88
C GLN A 12 9.81 -18.92 10.65
N ALA A 13 10.58 -18.79 9.58
CA ALA A 13 10.10 -18.29 8.29
C ALA A 13 9.03 -19.24 7.71
N ALA A 14 9.30 -20.55 7.66
CA ALA A 14 8.32 -21.54 7.21
C ALA A 14 7.04 -21.53 8.06
N ARG A 15 7.17 -21.40 9.39
CA ARG A 15 6.02 -21.23 10.29
C ARG A 15 5.22 -19.96 9.96
N SER A 16 5.90 -18.85 9.68
CA SER A 16 5.24 -17.59 9.32
C SER A 16 4.46 -17.73 8.00
N VAL A 17 5.05 -18.38 7.00
CA VAL A 17 4.39 -18.72 5.74
C VAL A 17 3.18 -19.60 5.99
N ALA A 18 3.32 -20.68 6.75
CA ALA A 18 2.22 -21.61 7.04
C ALA A 18 1.03 -20.93 7.75
N LEU A 19 1.29 -20.00 8.67
CA LEU A 19 0.23 -19.26 9.40
C LEU A 19 -0.70 -18.45 8.48
N THR A 20 -0.24 -18.04 7.31
CA THR A 20 -1.02 -17.25 6.36
C THR A 20 -1.41 -18.04 5.11
N LEU A 21 -0.56 -18.97 4.67
CA LEU A 21 -0.86 -19.81 3.52
C LEU A 21 -1.95 -20.85 3.84
N PHE A 22 -1.99 -21.40 5.05
CA PHE A 22 -3.00 -22.38 5.44
C PHE A 22 -4.43 -21.82 5.40
N PRO A 23 -4.75 -20.64 6.01
CA PRO A 23 -6.05 -20.01 5.82
C PRO A 23 -6.37 -19.69 4.35
N ALA A 24 -5.40 -19.22 3.57
CA ALA A 24 -5.58 -18.96 2.15
C ALA A 24 -5.92 -20.24 1.38
N SER A 25 -5.26 -21.37 1.72
CA SER A 25 -5.56 -22.68 1.14
C SER A 25 -6.97 -23.16 1.47
N PHE A 26 -7.40 -22.96 2.72
CA PHE A 26 -8.77 -23.31 3.12
C PHE A 26 -9.81 -22.51 2.34
N ILE A 27 -9.61 -21.18 2.21
CA ILE A 27 -10.51 -20.31 1.43
C ILE A 27 -10.55 -20.74 -0.03
N SER A 28 -9.39 -20.99 -0.64
CA SER A 28 -9.30 -21.38 -2.04
C SER A 28 -9.94 -22.74 -2.33
N LEU A 29 -9.68 -23.74 -1.46
CA LEU A 29 -10.29 -25.08 -1.60
C LEU A 29 -11.81 -25.03 -1.38
N PHE A 30 -12.25 -24.25 -0.41
CA PHE A 30 -13.68 -24.09 -0.13
C PHE A 30 -14.39 -23.38 -1.28
N ALA A 31 -13.82 -22.30 -1.82
CA ALA A 31 -14.35 -21.60 -2.98
C ALA A 31 -14.42 -22.51 -4.21
N TRP A 32 -13.38 -23.31 -4.44
CA TRP A 32 -13.37 -24.28 -5.54
C TRP A 32 -14.43 -25.38 -5.38
N ALA A 33 -14.60 -25.91 -4.16
CA ALA A 33 -15.60 -26.94 -3.88
C ALA A 33 -17.03 -26.42 -4.04
N THR A 34 -17.30 -25.16 -3.68
CA THR A 34 -18.63 -24.54 -3.77
C THR A 34 -18.99 -24.02 -5.15
N ALA A 35 -17.98 -23.68 -5.99
CA ALA A 35 -18.19 -23.21 -7.36
C ALA A 35 -18.57 -24.33 -8.36
N GLY A 36 -18.72 -25.59 -7.89
CA GLY A 36 -19.04 -26.73 -8.72
C GLY A 36 -17.84 -27.10 -9.63
N SER A 37 -16.97 -27.93 -9.14
CA SER A 37 -15.66 -28.35 -9.69
C SER A 37 -15.71 -29.02 -11.08
N GLN A 38 -16.65 -28.66 -11.94
CA GLN A 38 -16.83 -29.28 -13.27
C GLN A 38 -15.72 -28.90 -14.27
N SER A 39 -14.94 -27.86 -13.99
CA SER A 39 -13.81 -27.44 -14.81
C SER A 39 -12.63 -27.08 -13.93
N GLY A 40 -11.54 -27.83 -14.04
CA GLY A 40 -10.30 -27.54 -13.30
C GLY A 40 -9.64 -28.78 -12.71
N ASN A 41 -8.35 -28.66 -12.46
CA ASN A 41 -7.56 -29.72 -11.84
C ASN A 41 -7.46 -29.46 -10.32
N THR A 42 -7.31 -30.49 -9.50
CA THR A 42 -7.11 -30.40 -8.04
C THR A 42 -5.88 -29.58 -7.65
N THR A 43 -4.95 -29.34 -8.59
CA THR A 43 -3.79 -28.45 -8.39
C THR A 43 -4.17 -26.97 -8.44
N ASP A 44 -5.29 -26.58 -9.04
CA ASP A 44 -5.67 -25.19 -9.25
C ASP A 44 -5.99 -24.45 -7.94
N PRO A 45 -6.77 -25.00 -6.98
CA PRO A 45 -7.01 -24.35 -5.71
C PRO A 45 -5.72 -24.24 -4.86
N ILE A 46 -4.77 -25.17 -5.02
CA ILE A 46 -3.47 -25.08 -4.32
C ILE A 46 -2.64 -23.92 -4.90
N ARG A 47 -2.57 -23.78 -6.24
CA ARG A 47 -1.92 -22.63 -6.87
C ARG A 47 -2.61 -21.33 -6.51
N ALA A 48 -3.95 -21.30 -6.52
CA ALA A 48 -4.72 -20.11 -6.15
C ALA A 48 -4.43 -19.66 -4.72
N SER A 49 -4.25 -20.58 -3.76
CA SER A 49 -3.84 -20.23 -2.40
C SER A 49 -2.47 -19.53 -2.34
N VAL A 50 -1.53 -19.99 -3.16
CA VAL A 50 -0.20 -19.35 -3.28
C VAL A 50 -0.32 -17.98 -3.94
N TRP A 51 -1.17 -17.82 -4.97
CA TRP A 51 -1.40 -16.52 -5.61
C TRP A 51 -2.05 -15.53 -4.67
N ILE A 52 -3.05 -15.94 -3.87
CA ILE A 52 -3.65 -15.11 -2.80
C ILE A 52 -2.58 -14.69 -1.80
N TRP A 53 -1.71 -15.62 -1.39
CA TRP A 53 -0.63 -15.37 -0.46
C TRP A 53 0.41 -14.41 -1.04
N LEU A 54 0.84 -14.59 -2.29
CA LEU A 54 1.75 -13.68 -3.00
C LEU A 54 1.13 -12.29 -3.20
N GLY A 55 -0.17 -12.26 -3.54
CA GLY A 55 -0.94 -11.01 -3.65
C GLY A 55 -0.99 -10.22 -2.34
N ALA A 56 -1.06 -10.91 -1.19
CA ALA A 56 -0.94 -10.28 0.12
C ALA A 56 0.45 -9.69 0.39
N HIS A 57 1.48 -10.09 -0.36
CA HIS A 57 2.82 -9.49 -0.37
C HIS A 57 3.01 -8.46 -1.47
N LEU A 58 1.94 -8.07 -2.17
CA LEU A 58 1.95 -7.10 -3.27
C LEU A 58 2.81 -7.55 -4.46
N ILE A 59 2.92 -8.86 -4.69
CA ILE A 59 3.62 -9.41 -5.85
C ILE A 59 2.72 -9.34 -7.07
N PRO A 60 3.14 -8.65 -8.15
CA PRO A 60 2.34 -8.55 -9.36
C PRO A 60 2.28 -9.86 -10.16
N PHE A 61 1.26 -9.96 -11.02
CA PHE A 61 1.02 -11.11 -11.88
C PHE A 61 0.84 -10.70 -13.34
N HIS A 62 1.40 -11.48 -14.25
CA HIS A 62 0.96 -11.50 -15.63
C HIS A 62 -0.20 -12.46 -15.79
N LEU A 63 -1.22 -12.02 -16.51
CA LEU A 63 -2.43 -12.77 -16.76
C LEU A 63 -2.57 -13.07 -18.26
N ASN A 64 -2.90 -14.30 -18.59
CA ASN A 64 -3.27 -14.71 -19.92
C ASN A 64 -4.62 -15.45 -19.83
N ILE A 65 -5.70 -14.66 -19.80
CA ILE A 65 -7.05 -15.18 -19.64
C ILE A 65 -7.57 -15.57 -21.02
N ALA A 66 -7.73 -16.86 -21.26
CA ALA A 66 -8.16 -17.39 -22.56
C ALA A 66 -9.50 -16.79 -23.05
N ALA A 67 -10.40 -16.45 -22.14
CA ALA A 67 -11.71 -15.88 -22.48
C ALA A 67 -11.64 -14.44 -23.01
N SER A 68 -10.60 -13.68 -22.68
CA SER A 68 -10.47 -12.27 -23.12
C SER A 68 -9.62 -12.12 -24.40
N HIS A 69 -8.86 -13.14 -24.79
CA HIS A 69 -7.85 -13.11 -25.85
C HIS A 69 -6.81 -11.97 -25.74
N LEU A 70 -6.80 -11.26 -24.61
CA LEU A 70 -5.92 -10.12 -24.35
C LEU A 70 -4.98 -10.46 -23.19
N PRO A 71 -3.68 -10.17 -23.34
CA PRO A 71 -2.77 -10.20 -22.20
C PRO A 71 -3.20 -9.14 -21.18
N GLY A 72 -3.17 -9.48 -19.91
CA GLY A 72 -3.48 -8.58 -18.82
C GLY A 72 -2.41 -8.65 -17.74
N ALA A 73 -2.51 -7.75 -16.78
CA ALA A 73 -1.70 -7.79 -15.58
C ALA A 73 -2.55 -7.46 -14.35
N LEU A 74 -2.17 -8.02 -13.22
CA LEU A 74 -2.70 -7.65 -11.91
C LEU A 74 -1.55 -7.05 -11.11
N THR A 75 -1.44 -5.73 -11.16
CA THR A 75 -0.38 -5.00 -10.45
C THR A 75 -0.94 -4.10 -9.36
N LEU A 76 -2.20 -3.67 -9.46
CA LEU A 76 -2.89 -3.00 -8.38
C LEU A 76 -3.39 -4.04 -7.38
N LEU A 77 -2.64 -4.23 -6.30
CA LEU A 77 -2.94 -5.22 -5.26
C LEU A 77 -3.40 -4.54 -3.96
N PRO A 78 -4.22 -5.22 -3.14
CA PRO A 78 -4.78 -4.63 -1.94
C PRO A 78 -3.73 -4.44 -0.85
N MET A 79 -3.33 -3.20 -0.58
CA MET A 79 -2.32 -2.89 0.46
C MET A 79 -2.76 -3.35 1.87
N GLY A 80 -4.05 -3.39 2.14
CA GLY A 80 -4.57 -3.88 3.41
C GLY A 80 -4.24 -5.36 3.67
N ALA A 81 -3.99 -6.14 2.60
CA ALA A 81 -3.62 -7.55 2.73
C ALA A 81 -2.25 -7.76 3.40
N LEU A 82 -1.36 -6.75 3.39
CA LEU A 82 -0.08 -6.77 4.10
C LEU A 82 -0.22 -7.04 5.60
N ILE A 83 -1.39 -6.78 6.19
CA ILE A 83 -1.62 -7.03 7.61
C ILE A 83 -1.39 -8.51 7.97
N PHE A 84 -1.75 -9.44 7.08
CA PHE A 84 -1.62 -10.87 7.33
C PHE A 84 -0.16 -11.34 7.41
N PRO A 85 0.71 -11.10 6.38
CA PRO A 85 2.11 -11.48 6.49
C PRO A 85 2.85 -10.73 7.60
N ILE A 86 2.58 -9.43 7.80
CA ILE A 86 3.19 -8.68 8.89
C ILE A 86 2.84 -9.28 10.25
N TRP A 87 1.58 -9.64 10.48
CA TRP A 87 1.13 -10.29 11.70
C TRP A 87 1.83 -11.64 11.92
N ALA A 88 1.89 -12.49 10.90
CA ALA A 88 2.50 -13.81 10.99
C ALA A 88 4.01 -13.73 11.27
N ILE A 89 4.70 -12.79 10.62
CA ILE A 89 6.12 -12.51 10.83
C ILE A 89 6.36 -12.06 12.27
N ARG A 90 5.60 -11.09 12.76
CA ARG A 90 5.70 -10.59 14.14
C ARG A 90 5.44 -11.67 15.19
N LYS A 91 4.57 -12.63 14.88
CA LYS A 91 4.29 -13.77 15.77
C LYS A 91 5.42 -14.82 15.78
N SER A 92 6.13 -14.95 14.67
CA SER A 92 7.18 -15.98 14.51
C SER A 92 8.57 -15.47 14.89
N PHE A 93 8.90 -14.22 14.58
CA PHE A 93 10.24 -13.65 14.75
C PHE A 93 10.79 -13.64 16.19
N PRO A 94 10.03 -13.44 17.28
CA PRO A 94 10.56 -13.44 18.64
C PRO A 94 11.37 -14.68 18.96
N LYS A 95 10.97 -15.85 18.46
CA LYS A 95 11.71 -17.11 18.65
C LYS A 95 13.08 -17.14 17.96
N VAL A 96 13.23 -16.39 16.87
CA VAL A 96 14.52 -16.22 16.19
C VAL A 96 15.42 -15.30 17.02
N LYS A 97 14.86 -14.21 17.53
CA LYS A 97 15.56 -13.24 18.39
C LYS A 97 16.12 -13.94 19.66
N ASP A 98 15.33 -14.78 20.31
CA ASP A 98 15.73 -15.49 21.53
C ASP A 98 16.86 -16.52 21.27
N ALA A 99 16.92 -17.05 20.05
CA ALA A 99 17.95 -18.03 19.67
C ALA A 99 19.28 -17.39 19.22
N LEU A 100 19.32 -16.07 18.98
CA LEU A 100 20.44 -15.39 18.37
C LEU A 100 20.95 -14.20 19.20
N PRO A 101 22.28 -14.11 19.45
CA PRO A 101 22.86 -13.07 20.31
C PRO A 101 22.84 -11.66 19.68
N LYS A 102 22.74 -11.56 18.34
CA LYS A 102 22.72 -10.29 17.61
C LYS A 102 21.42 -10.12 16.82
N ILE A 103 20.62 -9.14 17.20
CA ILE A 103 19.30 -8.85 16.62
C ILE A 103 19.35 -8.56 15.12
N GLU A 104 20.35 -7.83 14.63
CA GLU A 104 20.48 -7.46 13.23
C GLU A 104 20.72 -8.67 12.32
N GLY A 105 21.62 -9.57 12.74
CA GLY A 105 21.84 -10.84 12.04
C GLY A 105 20.57 -11.70 12.01
N ALA A 106 19.83 -11.75 13.13
CA ALA A 106 18.58 -12.49 13.21
C ALA A 106 17.55 -12.00 12.19
N ARG A 107 17.38 -10.67 12.05
CA ARG A 107 16.48 -10.07 11.07
C ARG A 107 16.86 -10.41 9.64
N PHE A 108 18.15 -10.28 9.32
CA PHE A 108 18.66 -10.54 7.97
C PHE A 108 18.44 -12.01 7.57
N PHE A 109 18.84 -12.97 8.39
CA PHE A 109 18.70 -14.39 8.07
C PHE A 109 17.25 -14.84 8.02
N PHE A 110 16.39 -14.31 8.89
CA PHE A 110 14.95 -14.55 8.82
C PHE A 110 14.35 -14.00 7.51
N ALA A 111 14.65 -12.74 7.17
CA ALA A 111 14.14 -12.13 5.95
C ALA A 111 14.65 -12.86 4.69
N LEU A 112 15.90 -13.28 4.68
CA LEU A 112 16.48 -14.07 3.59
C LEU A 112 15.76 -15.41 3.44
N ALA A 113 15.58 -16.16 4.54
CA ALA A 113 14.87 -17.44 4.52
C ALA A 113 13.42 -17.29 4.06
N TYR A 114 12.72 -16.26 4.56
CA TYR A 114 11.36 -15.96 4.17
C TYR A 114 11.25 -15.66 2.66
N THR A 115 12.14 -14.84 2.14
CA THR A 115 12.22 -14.46 0.73
C THR A 115 12.51 -15.65 -0.17
N LEU A 116 13.44 -16.53 0.24
CA LEU A 116 13.73 -17.76 -0.50
C LEU A 116 12.49 -18.66 -0.61
N ILE A 117 11.77 -18.88 0.50
CA ILE A 117 10.53 -19.66 0.49
C ILE A 117 9.49 -19.01 -0.43
N ALA A 118 9.31 -17.68 -0.34
CA ALA A 118 8.38 -16.95 -1.18
C ALA A 118 8.73 -17.07 -2.68
N THR A 119 10.01 -17.00 -3.03
CA THR A 119 10.46 -17.14 -4.42
C THR A 119 10.21 -18.56 -4.96
N ILE A 120 10.49 -19.58 -4.15
CA ILE A 120 10.19 -20.98 -4.51
C ILE A 120 8.68 -21.15 -4.74
N LEU A 121 7.84 -20.65 -3.83
CA LEU A 121 6.38 -20.69 -3.97
C LEU A 121 5.90 -20.00 -5.24
N ALA A 122 6.46 -18.85 -5.60
CA ALA A 122 6.13 -18.14 -6.82
C ALA A 122 6.45 -18.97 -8.08
N LEU A 123 7.64 -19.58 -8.11
CA LEU A 123 8.09 -20.42 -9.25
C LEU A 123 7.20 -21.64 -9.44
N ILE A 124 6.90 -22.39 -8.37
CA ILE A 124 6.10 -23.63 -8.46
C ILE A 124 4.61 -23.34 -8.71
N SER A 125 4.10 -22.16 -8.40
CA SER A 125 2.70 -21.81 -8.62
C SER A 125 2.42 -21.26 -10.03
N THR A 126 3.44 -21.08 -10.86
CA THR A 126 3.28 -20.58 -12.24
C THR A 126 2.41 -21.53 -13.07
N SER A 127 1.44 -20.96 -13.80
CA SER A 127 0.58 -21.66 -14.75
C SER A 127 0.58 -20.97 -16.12
N SER A 128 -0.07 -21.56 -17.11
CA SER A 128 -0.24 -20.94 -18.44
C SER A 128 -1.05 -19.64 -18.38
N GLY A 129 -2.06 -19.58 -17.49
CA GLY A 129 -2.97 -18.45 -17.37
C GLY A 129 -2.50 -17.37 -16.38
N ILE A 130 -1.80 -17.75 -15.31
CA ILE A 130 -1.38 -16.83 -14.24
C ILE A 130 0.09 -17.07 -13.91
N LYS A 131 0.88 -16.02 -14.03
CA LYS A 131 2.33 -16.06 -13.79
C LYS A 131 2.72 -14.98 -12.80
N PRO A 132 3.06 -15.34 -11.54
CA PRO A 132 3.68 -14.38 -10.63
C PRO A 132 4.96 -13.80 -11.24
N ILE A 133 5.20 -12.52 -11.10
CA ILE A 133 6.45 -11.88 -11.56
C ILE A 133 7.54 -12.22 -10.56
N TRP A 134 8.10 -13.41 -10.68
CA TRP A 134 8.99 -14.05 -9.69
C TRP A 134 10.24 -13.24 -9.35
N TYR A 135 10.81 -12.49 -10.31
CA TYR A 135 12.00 -11.67 -10.08
C TYR A 135 11.72 -10.44 -9.20
N LEU A 136 10.45 -10.03 -9.05
CA LEU A 136 10.05 -9.00 -8.12
C LEU A 136 9.80 -9.54 -6.70
N VAL A 137 9.64 -10.86 -6.54
CA VAL A 137 9.39 -11.46 -5.21
C VAL A 137 10.45 -11.06 -4.19
N PRO A 138 11.77 -11.19 -4.46
CA PRO A 138 12.79 -10.76 -3.51
C PRO A 138 12.71 -9.26 -3.18
N LEU A 139 12.38 -8.43 -4.17
CA LEU A 139 12.30 -6.97 -4.00
C LEU A 139 11.18 -6.55 -3.03
N PHE A 140 10.08 -7.29 -3.00
CA PHE A 140 8.95 -7.00 -2.11
C PHE A 140 9.04 -7.77 -0.78
N THR A 141 9.28 -9.08 -0.83
CA THR A 141 9.20 -9.92 0.38
C THR A 141 10.35 -9.69 1.35
N PHE A 142 11.57 -9.38 0.86
CA PHE A 142 12.71 -9.09 1.73
C PHE A 142 12.49 -7.82 2.56
N PRO A 143 12.19 -6.63 1.99
CA PRO A 143 11.94 -5.44 2.79
C PRO A 143 10.69 -5.58 3.66
N ILE A 144 9.60 -6.19 3.19
CA ILE A 144 8.40 -6.43 4.00
C ILE A 144 8.75 -7.26 5.23
N SER A 145 9.43 -8.40 5.05
CA SER A 145 9.79 -9.27 6.16
C SER A 145 10.82 -8.63 7.09
N TYR A 146 11.81 -7.94 6.55
CA TYR A 146 12.82 -7.23 7.35
C TYR A 146 12.19 -6.11 8.20
N ILE A 147 11.34 -5.26 7.60
CA ILE A 147 10.65 -4.16 8.28
C ILE A 147 9.63 -4.70 9.30
N ALA A 148 8.93 -5.80 8.99
CA ALA A 148 7.97 -6.40 9.90
C ALA A 148 8.61 -6.92 11.21
N THR A 149 9.91 -7.28 11.17
CA THR A 149 10.67 -7.67 12.36
C THR A 149 11.14 -6.51 13.23
N TYR A 150 10.96 -5.27 12.75
CA TYR A 150 11.43 -4.09 13.46
C TYR A 150 10.47 -3.69 14.59
N ASP A 151 11.02 -3.41 15.77
CA ASP A 151 10.25 -2.87 16.89
C ASP A 151 10.20 -1.34 16.81
N PHE A 152 9.14 -0.82 16.21
CA PHE A 152 8.95 0.62 16.07
C PHE A 152 8.75 1.35 17.40
N LYS A 153 8.34 0.64 18.48
CA LYS A 153 8.21 1.25 19.81
C LYS A 153 9.57 1.53 20.45
N ALA A 154 10.54 0.64 20.17
CA ALA A 154 11.92 0.81 20.63
C ALA A 154 12.77 1.71 19.72
N ALA A 155 12.25 2.09 18.55
CA ALA A 155 12.98 2.95 17.62
C ALA A 155 12.92 4.40 18.07
N GLU A 156 14.01 4.91 18.60
CA GLU A 156 14.20 6.33 18.93
C GLU A 156 14.31 7.25 17.71
N ASN A 157 14.02 6.74 16.51
CA ASN A 157 14.15 7.54 15.29
C ASN A 157 12.99 8.55 15.17
N ARG A 158 13.23 9.73 15.74
CA ARG A 158 12.27 10.86 15.76
C ARG A 158 11.83 11.27 14.36
N TYR A 159 12.71 11.17 13.35
CA TYR A 159 12.40 11.53 11.95
C TYR A 159 11.34 10.60 11.35
N LEU A 160 11.56 9.29 11.49
CA LEU A 160 10.65 8.26 10.97
C LEU A 160 9.29 8.35 11.66
N ARG A 161 9.29 8.50 13.00
CA ARG A 161 8.06 8.64 13.78
C ARG A 161 7.25 9.85 13.34
N PHE A 162 7.90 11.00 13.14
CA PHE A 162 7.21 12.22 12.73
C PHE A 162 6.68 12.10 11.28
N ALA A 163 7.48 11.62 10.33
CA ALA A 163 7.04 11.37 8.96
C ALA A 163 5.83 10.42 8.93
N PHE A 164 5.87 9.36 9.73
CA PHE A 164 4.79 8.38 9.81
C PHE A 164 3.49 8.97 10.38
N HIS A 165 3.55 9.75 11.46
CA HIS A 165 2.37 10.40 12.03
C HIS A 165 1.75 11.41 11.05
N THR A 166 2.57 12.19 10.36
CA THR A 166 2.09 13.13 9.35
C THR A 166 1.35 12.41 8.22
N LEU A 167 1.92 11.31 7.71
CA LEU A 167 1.30 10.53 6.64
C LEU A 167 0.01 9.83 7.10
N ILE A 168 0.01 9.23 8.30
CA ILE A 168 -1.19 8.60 8.88
C ILE A 168 -2.31 9.63 9.02
N PHE A 169 -1.98 10.85 9.45
CA PHE A 169 -2.99 11.91 9.58
C PHE A 169 -3.65 12.23 8.24
N PHE A 170 -2.88 12.47 7.18
CA PHE A 170 -3.42 12.76 5.85
C PHE A 170 -4.18 11.58 5.26
N TRP A 171 -3.64 10.40 5.41
CA TRP A 171 -4.27 9.17 4.93
C TRP A 171 -5.56 8.88 5.69
N GLY A 172 -5.56 9.09 7.02
CA GLY A 172 -6.75 8.97 7.87
C GLY A 172 -7.84 9.98 7.50
N ALA A 173 -7.48 11.24 7.25
CA ALA A 173 -8.43 12.26 6.79
C ALA A 173 -9.06 11.87 5.43
N ALA A 174 -8.26 11.35 4.50
CA ALA A 174 -8.77 10.86 3.23
C ALA A 174 -9.64 9.60 3.39
N ALA A 175 -9.31 8.69 4.33
CA ALA A 175 -10.15 7.55 4.65
C ALA A 175 -11.52 7.96 5.23
N ILE A 176 -11.54 8.98 6.07
CA ILE A 176 -12.79 9.57 6.59
C ILE A 176 -13.61 10.17 5.44
N ALA A 177 -12.97 10.93 4.55
CA ALA A 177 -13.65 11.50 3.39
C ALA A 177 -14.23 10.42 2.46
N LEU A 178 -13.48 9.32 2.23
CA LEU A 178 -13.95 8.15 1.50
C LEU A 178 -15.17 7.53 2.18
N GLY A 179 -15.11 7.30 3.50
CA GLY A 179 -16.22 6.75 4.27
C GLY A 179 -17.47 7.62 4.23
N LEU A 180 -17.31 8.94 4.34
CA LEU A 180 -18.42 9.90 4.23
C LEU A 180 -19.03 9.87 2.83
N SER A 181 -18.21 9.79 1.78
CA SER A 181 -18.70 9.68 0.40
C SER A 181 -19.46 8.37 0.18
N LEU A 182 -18.97 7.23 0.66
CA LEU A 182 -19.68 5.96 0.59
C LEU A 182 -21.03 6.01 1.35
N ALA A 183 -21.05 6.63 2.52
CA ALA A 183 -22.28 6.80 3.30
C ALA A 183 -23.30 7.71 2.59
N ALA A 184 -22.83 8.79 1.96
CA ALA A 184 -23.69 9.70 1.20
C ALA A 184 -24.29 9.05 -0.06
N HIS A 185 -23.60 8.09 -0.66
CA HIS A 185 -24.04 7.36 -1.86
C HIS A 185 -24.42 5.89 -1.55
N TRP A 186 -25.04 5.68 -0.39
CA TRP A 186 -25.38 4.32 0.08
C TRP A 186 -26.28 3.55 -0.88
N SER A 187 -27.26 4.20 -1.52
CA SER A 187 -28.12 3.56 -2.53
C SER A 187 -27.32 3.04 -3.72
N VAL A 188 -26.41 3.86 -4.24
CA VAL A 188 -25.52 3.45 -5.37
C VAL A 188 -24.62 2.28 -4.96
N LEU A 189 -24.07 2.32 -3.75
CA LEU A 189 -23.24 1.22 -3.20
C LEU A 189 -24.03 -0.08 -3.13
N HIS A 190 -25.27 -0.01 -2.64
CA HIS A 190 -26.16 -1.17 -2.55
C HIS A 190 -26.50 -1.71 -3.95
N ASP A 191 -26.89 -0.84 -4.89
CA ASP A 191 -27.28 -1.23 -6.24
C ASP A 191 -26.13 -1.89 -7.00
N LEU A 192 -24.89 -1.37 -6.88
CA LEU A 192 -23.69 -1.99 -7.44
C LEU A 192 -23.43 -3.38 -6.83
N GLY A 193 -23.72 -3.56 -5.54
CA GLY A 193 -23.63 -4.87 -4.87
C GLY A 193 -24.65 -5.88 -5.43
N VAL A 194 -25.87 -5.43 -5.69
CA VAL A 194 -26.94 -6.26 -6.28
C VAL A 194 -26.62 -6.69 -7.70
N VAL A 195 -26.05 -5.81 -8.52
CA VAL A 195 -25.67 -6.11 -9.91
C VAL A 195 -24.67 -7.27 -10.00
N ILE A 196 -23.72 -7.36 -9.06
CA ILE A 196 -22.73 -8.46 -9.06
C ILE A 196 -23.34 -9.77 -8.61
N ALA A 197 -24.36 -9.73 -7.73
CA ALA A 197 -25.11 -10.88 -7.20
C ALA A 197 -24.21 -12.09 -6.83
N PRO A 198 -23.15 -11.95 -6.02
CA PRO A 198 -22.13 -12.98 -5.82
C PRO A 198 -22.57 -14.12 -4.88
N GLY A 199 -23.83 -14.16 -4.47
CA GLY A 199 -24.33 -15.03 -3.42
C GLY A 199 -23.75 -14.70 -2.05
N ILE A 200 -24.12 -15.47 -1.01
CA ILE A 200 -23.71 -15.16 0.38
C ILE A 200 -22.20 -15.31 0.57
N ILE A 201 -21.62 -16.43 0.15
CA ILE A 201 -20.18 -16.70 0.34
C ILE A 201 -19.33 -15.81 -0.54
N GLY A 202 -19.69 -15.70 -1.82
CA GLY A 202 -19.03 -14.81 -2.75
C GLY A 202 -19.11 -13.37 -2.30
N GLY A 203 -20.25 -12.93 -1.72
CA GLY A 203 -20.44 -11.60 -1.15
C GLY A 203 -19.51 -11.31 0.01
N LEU A 204 -19.32 -12.27 0.93
CA LEU A 204 -18.38 -12.11 2.05
C LEU A 204 -16.92 -11.99 1.56
N LEU A 205 -16.50 -12.83 0.61
CA LEU A 205 -15.17 -12.76 0.04
C LEU A 205 -14.96 -11.45 -0.73
N PHE A 206 -15.97 -11.02 -1.47
CA PHE A 206 -15.93 -9.76 -2.21
C PHE A 206 -15.86 -8.54 -1.26
N LEU A 207 -16.63 -8.56 -0.17
CA LEU A 207 -16.55 -7.54 0.88
C LEU A 207 -15.17 -7.52 1.52
N LEU A 208 -14.59 -8.69 1.84
CA LEU A 208 -13.24 -8.78 2.39
C LEU A 208 -12.22 -8.14 1.44
N ILE A 209 -12.27 -8.47 0.15
CA ILE A 209 -11.37 -7.88 -0.86
C ILE A 209 -11.53 -6.35 -0.89
N GLN A 210 -12.75 -5.82 -0.89
CA GLN A 210 -12.98 -4.38 -0.85
C GLN A 210 -12.40 -3.72 0.40
N ILE A 211 -12.58 -4.33 1.59
CA ILE A 211 -11.97 -3.85 2.84
C ILE A 211 -10.44 -3.81 2.72
N LEU A 212 -9.83 -4.81 2.12
CA LEU A 212 -8.38 -4.85 1.91
C LEU A 212 -7.89 -3.79 0.90
N TYR A 213 -8.75 -3.32 0.00
CA TYR A 213 -8.48 -2.19 -0.92
C TYR A 213 -8.75 -0.81 -0.31
N ILE A 214 -9.36 -0.70 0.89
CA ILE A 214 -9.61 0.62 1.52
C ILE A 214 -8.34 1.47 1.64
N PRO A 215 -7.15 0.94 2.02
CA PRO A 215 -5.94 1.75 2.05
C PRO A 215 -5.56 2.34 0.69
N ASN A 216 -5.71 1.58 -0.40
CA ASN A 216 -5.46 2.08 -1.76
C ASN A 216 -6.48 3.17 -2.12
N ALA A 217 -7.77 2.92 -1.90
CA ALA A 217 -8.84 3.86 -2.21
C ALA A 217 -8.74 5.15 -1.39
N ALA A 218 -8.39 5.07 -0.12
CA ALA A 218 -8.13 6.23 0.73
C ALA A 218 -6.95 7.07 0.19
N PHE A 219 -5.89 6.42 -0.30
CA PHE A 219 -4.77 7.15 -0.91
C PHE A 219 -5.15 7.79 -2.24
N VAL A 220 -5.96 7.12 -3.06
CA VAL A 220 -6.56 7.69 -4.27
C VAL A 220 -7.43 8.90 -3.92
N GLY A 221 -8.26 8.80 -2.87
CA GLY A 221 -9.03 9.91 -2.32
C GLY A 221 -8.16 11.08 -1.87
N LEU A 222 -7.01 10.79 -1.23
CA LEU A 222 -6.04 11.83 -0.89
C LEU A 222 -5.54 12.57 -2.13
N ALA A 223 -5.16 11.86 -3.17
CA ALA A 223 -4.71 12.47 -4.43
C ALA A 223 -5.80 13.33 -5.09
N TYR A 224 -7.06 12.90 -4.99
CA TYR A 224 -8.21 13.70 -5.44
C TYR A 224 -8.36 14.99 -4.64
N LEU A 225 -8.34 14.91 -3.31
CA LEU A 225 -8.42 16.07 -2.41
C LEU A 225 -7.27 17.05 -2.61
N LEU A 226 -6.09 16.55 -3.00
CA LEU A 226 -4.92 17.35 -3.34
C LEU A 226 -4.99 17.97 -4.75
N GLY A 227 -6.06 17.72 -5.51
CA GLY A 227 -6.22 18.23 -6.87
C GLY A 227 -5.37 17.52 -7.93
N ILE A 228 -4.59 16.50 -7.56
CA ILE A 228 -3.75 15.72 -8.48
C ILE A 228 -4.63 14.82 -9.35
N GLY A 229 -5.67 14.24 -8.73
CA GLY A 229 -6.60 13.33 -9.37
C GLY A 229 -6.08 11.90 -9.55
N PHE A 230 -6.90 11.07 -10.17
CA PHE A 230 -6.65 9.66 -10.43
C PHE A 230 -7.30 9.20 -11.74
N LYS A 231 -6.99 7.99 -12.17
CA LYS A 231 -7.53 7.34 -13.36
C LYS A 231 -8.21 6.02 -12.99
N LEU A 232 -9.23 5.64 -13.76
CA LEU A 232 -9.91 4.34 -13.68
C LEU A 232 -10.03 3.77 -15.10
N GLY A 233 -8.90 3.27 -15.62
CA GLY A 233 -8.82 2.79 -16.99
C GLY A 233 -8.52 3.88 -18.03
N SER A 234 -8.47 3.49 -19.31
CA SER A 234 -7.97 4.31 -20.42
C SER A 234 -8.85 5.49 -20.78
N GLY A 235 -10.07 5.61 -20.39
CA GLY A 235 -10.96 6.74 -20.73
C GLY A 235 -11.39 7.57 -19.53
N THR A 236 -11.01 7.18 -18.30
CA THR A 236 -11.51 7.83 -17.09
C THR A 236 -10.42 8.63 -16.41
N SER A 237 -10.66 9.92 -16.20
CA SER A 237 -9.78 10.81 -15.44
C SER A 237 -10.62 11.68 -14.52
N VAL A 238 -10.34 11.59 -13.22
CA VAL A 238 -11.12 12.27 -12.19
C VAL A 238 -10.17 13.10 -11.33
N SER A 239 -10.43 14.40 -11.29
CA SER A 239 -9.76 15.37 -10.41
C SER A 239 -10.76 16.44 -9.99
N ALA A 240 -10.37 17.36 -9.14
CA ALA A 240 -11.22 18.48 -8.75
C ALA A 240 -11.67 19.34 -9.96
N THR A 241 -10.85 19.43 -11.00
CA THR A 241 -11.10 20.24 -12.21
C THR A 241 -11.52 19.43 -13.43
N THR A 242 -11.15 18.16 -13.50
CA THR A 242 -11.40 17.28 -14.63
C THR A 242 -12.30 16.14 -14.20
N PHE A 243 -13.40 15.96 -14.88
CA PHE A 243 -14.31 14.85 -14.64
C PHE A 243 -14.68 14.24 -15.99
N THR A 244 -14.01 13.15 -16.34
CA THR A 244 -14.28 12.35 -17.53
C THR A 244 -14.40 10.90 -17.07
N VAL A 245 -15.56 10.29 -17.27
CA VAL A 245 -15.85 8.94 -16.82
C VAL A 245 -16.40 8.14 -17.98
N HIS A 246 -15.72 7.03 -18.32
CA HIS A 246 -16.17 6.04 -19.28
C HIS A 246 -16.27 4.70 -18.57
N GLY A 247 -17.15 3.83 -18.99
CA GLY A 247 -17.36 2.44 -18.57
C GLY A 247 -16.64 1.98 -17.28
N ILE A 248 -17.23 2.27 -16.11
CA ILE A 248 -16.66 1.86 -14.82
C ILE A 248 -17.21 0.47 -14.47
N PRO A 249 -16.40 -0.47 -14.01
CA PRO A 249 -16.90 -1.74 -13.50
C PRO A 249 -17.79 -1.53 -12.27
N ALA A 250 -18.83 -2.35 -12.13
CA ALA A 250 -19.80 -2.28 -11.05
C ALA A 250 -19.23 -2.73 -9.70
N ILE A 251 -18.14 -2.11 -9.23
CA ILE A 251 -17.52 -2.41 -7.94
C ILE A 251 -18.05 -1.44 -6.88
N PRO A 252 -18.64 -1.91 -5.76
CA PRO A 252 -19.30 -1.05 -4.77
C PRO A 252 -18.43 0.08 -4.22
N ILE A 253 -17.13 -0.10 -4.04
CA ILE A 253 -16.23 0.96 -3.59
C ILE A 253 -16.22 2.19 -4.53
N PHE A 254 -16.60 2.01 -5.80
CA PHE A 254 -16.72 3.10 -6.76
C PHE A 254 -17.96 3.97 -6.56
N ALA A 255 -18.88 3.59 -5.66
CA ALA A 255 -19.94 4.50 -5.21
C ALA A 255 -19.38 5.78 -4.54
N ALA A 256 -18.13 5.72 -4.04
CA ALA A 256 -17.44 6.88 -3.47
C ALA A 256 -16.95 7.89 -4.52
N LEU A 257 -17.06 7.60 -5.83
CA LEU A 257 -16.61 8.51 -6.87
C LEU A 257 -17.40 9.83 -6.83
N PRO A 258 -16.73 10.98 -7.02
CA PRO A 258 -17.42 12.26 -7.11
C PRO A 258 -18.37 12.25 -8.31
N THR A 259 -19.49 12.96 -8.20
CA THR A 259 -20.53 13.04 -9.23
C THR A 259 -20.30 14.17 -10.25
N GLY A 260 -19.17 14.88 -10.15
CA GLY A 260 -18.88 16.01 -11.03
C GLY A 260 -17.58 16.73 -10.70
N ARG A 261 -17.45 17.95 -11.21
CA ARG A 261 -16.29 18.82 -10.94
C ARG A 261 -16.52 19.60 -9.64
N HIS A 262 -15.52 19.61 -8.78
CA HIS A 262 -15.55 20.34 -7.51
C HIS A 262 -14.32 21.28 -7.39
N PRO A 263 -14.25 22.37 -8.16
CA PRO A 263 -13.07 23.23 -8.24
C PRO A 263 -12.68 23.87 -6.89
N LEU A 264 -13.63 24.03 -5.97
CA LEU A 264 -13.38 24.53 -4.61
C LEU A 264 -12.46 23.60 -3.79
N LEU A 265 -12.38 22.31 -4.12
CA LEU A 265 -11.45 21.37 -3.46
C LEU A 265 -9.98 21.68 -3.76
N GLN A 266 -9.66 22.50 -4.76
CA GLN A 266 -8.30 23.00 -4.97
C GLN A 266 -7.79 23.79 -3.77
N PHE A 267 -8.68 24.44 -3.01
CA PHE A 267 -8.33 25.10 -1.76
C PHE A 267 -7.94 24.11 -0.64
N GLY A 268 -8.28 22.83 -0.80
CA GLY A 268 -7.76 21.75 0.04
C GLY A 268 -6.22 21.67 0.03
N LEU A 269 -5.59 22.04 -1.10
CA LEU A 269 -4.14 22.18 -1.21
C LEU A 269 -3.58 23.23 -0.25
N ILE A 270 -4.23 24.37 -0.15
CA ILE A 270 -3.83 25.44 0.78
C ILE A 270 -4.04 24.97 2.21
N GLY A 271 -5.16 24.32 2.50
CA GLY A 271 -5.43 23.73 3.81
C GLY A 271 -4.39 22.68 4.20
N LEU A 272 -4.03 21.80 3.28
CA LEU A 272 -2.98 20.80 3.48
C LEU A 272 -1.61 21.46 3.76
N PHE A 273 -1.24 22.47 2.98
CA PHE A 273 -0.01 23.24 3.15
C PHE A 273 0.05 23.90 4.54
N LEU A 274 -1.03 24.55 4.94
CA LEU A 274 -1.15 25.15 6.26
C LEU A 274 -1.05 24.11 7.39
N LEU A 275 -1.64 22.95 7.21
CA LEU A 275 -1.64 21.88 8.19
C LEU A 275 -0.25 21.24 8.33
N VAL A 276 0.49 21.06 7.25
CA VAL A 276 1.90 20.63 7.28
C VAL A 276 2.76 21.70 7.99
N LEU A 277 2.50 23.00 7.74
CA LEU A 277 3.15 24.09 8.45
C LEU A 277 2.89 24.02 9.96
N ILE A 278 1.65 23.82 10.38
CA ILE A 278 1.26 23.69 11.79
C ILE A 278 1.95 22.49 12.44
N MET A 279 2.00 21.36 11.75
CA MET A 279 2.68 20.15 12.26
C MET A 279 4.19 20.29 12.38
N LEU A 280 4.82 21.16 11.58
CA LEU A 280 6.25 21.44 11.68
C LEU A 280 6.60 22.48 12.77
N LEU A 281 5.62 23.28 13.25
CA LEU A 281 5.83 24.28 14.27
C LEU A 281 6.46 23.74 15.57
N PRO A 282 6.05 22.58 16.14
CA PRO A 282 6.69 22.02 17.33
C PRO A 282 8.18 21.71 17.13
N ILE A 283 8.53 21.18 15.93
CA ILE A 283 9.92 20.86 15.58
C ILE A 283 10.78 22.12 15.53
N ILE A 284 10.20 23.21 15.03
CA ILE A 284 10.86 24.51 14.94
C ILE A 284 11.08 25.11 16.32
N ARG A 285 10.20 24.83 17.27
CA ARG A 285 10.29 25.35 18.66
C ARG A 285 11.24 24.55 19.55
N GLU A 286 11.31 23.22 19.39
CA GLU A 286 12.10 22.35 20.28
C GLU A 286 13.62 22.45 20.11
N ASN A 287 14.13 22.85 18.95
CA ASN A 287 15.57 22.85 18.67
C ASN A 287 16.16 24.24 18.69
N SER A 288 17.08 24.49 19.64
CA SER A 288 17.76 25.78 19.80
C SER A 288 18.76 26.12 18.68
N LEU A 289 19.39 25.11 18.07
CA LEU A 289 20.42 25.26 17.03
C LEU A 289 19.85 25.20 15.62
N PHE A 290 20.03 26.28 14.86
CA PHE A 290 19.51 26.39 13.46
C PHE A 290 19.97 25.27 12.53
N LYS A 291 21.24 24.85 12.62
CA LYS A 291 21.80 23.78 11.77
C LYS A 291 21.15 22.41 12.03
N SER A 292 20.87 22.09 13.29
CA SER A 292 20.19 20.82 13.64
C SER A 292 18.74 20.80 13.18
N ARG A 293 18.04 21.93 13.15
CA ARG A 293 16.68 22.05 12.61
C ARG A 293 16.61 21.78 11.13
N GLN A 294 17.55 22.34 10.36
CA GLN A 294 17.61 22.13 8.91
C GLN A 294 17.77 20.65 8.58
N PHE A 295 18.74 19.98 9.23
CA PHE A 295 18.97 18.54 9.01
C PHE A 295 17.76 17.69 9.42
N PHE A 296 17.13 18.03 10.55
CA PHE A 296 15.93 17.31 10.99
C PHE A 296 14.80 17.43 9.96
N ALA A 297 14.47 18.66 9.58
CA ALA A 297 13.39 18.93 8.64
C ALA A 297 13.64 18.31 7.27
N LEU A 298 14.87 18.41 6.74
CA LEU A 298 15.26 17.83 5.46
C LEU A 298 15.14 16.28 5.49
N ARG A 299 15.68 15.62 6.52
CA ARG A 299 15.60 14.16 6.64
C ARG A 299 14.16 13.68 6.78
N THR A 300 13.34 14.37 7.55
CA THR A 300 11.91 14.05 7.69
C THR A 300 11.17 14.20 6.37
N ALA A 301 11.42 15.29 5.64
CA ALA A 301 10.81 15.53 4.33
C ALA A 301 11.22 14.46 3.31
N LEU A 302 12.51 14.13 3.23
CA LEU A 302 13.00 13.06 2.32
C LEU A 302 12.37 11.71 2.64
N LEU A 303 12.29 11.33 3.92
CA LEU A 303 11.63 10.10 4.34
C LEU A 303 10.14 10.10 3.97
N ALA A 304 9.43 11.21 4.22
CA ALA A 304 8.02 11.34 3.85
C ALA A 304 7.81 11.22 2.35
N ILE A 305 8.65 11.86 1.53
CA ILE A 305 8.59 11.77 0.06
C ILE A 305 8.81 10.33 -0.40
N ILE A 306 9.81 9.62 0.14
CA ILE A 306 10.08 8.23 -0.21
C ILE A 306 8.88 7.35 0.15
N ILE A 307 8.33 7.47 1.35
CA ILE A 307 7.17 6.68 1.79
C ILE A 307 5.94 6.97 0.91
N VAL A 308 5.66 8.25 0.64
CA VAL A 308 4.55 8.65 -0.24
C VAL A 308 4.75 8.10 -1.65
N THR A 309 5.97 8.13 -2.19
CA THR A 309 6.27 7.59 -3.52
C THR A 309 5.99 6.08 -3.58
N VAL A 310 6.42 5.34 -2.57
CA VAL A 310 6.15 3.89 -2.48
C VAL A 310 4.65 3.63 -2.39
N ILE A 311 3.92 4.34 -1.52
CA ILE A 311 2.48 4.18 -1.36
C ILE A 311 1.75 4.57 -2.66
N ALA A 312 2.14 5.66 -3.32
CA ALA A 312 1.58 6.09 -4.59
C ALA A 312 1.77 5.04 -5.70
N TYR A 313 2.97 4.45 -5.76
CA TYR A 313 3.26 3.35 -6.70
C TYR A 313 2.38 2.13 -6.40
N LEU A 314 2.26 1.72 -5.15
CA LEU A 314 1.42 0.59 -4.72
C LEU A 314 -0.10 0.88 -4.84
N SER A 315 -0.50 2.15 -4.92
CA SER A 315 -1.90 2.58 -5.13
C SER A 315 -2.22 2.84 -6.60
N SER A 316 -1.36 2.39 -7.52
CA SER A 316 -1.52 2.50 -8.96
C SER A 316 -1.13 1.20 -9.64
N GLY A 317 -1.79 0.89 -10.74
CA GLY A 317 -1.48 -0.34 -11.48
C GLY A 317 -2.54 -0.70 -12.49
N GLU A 318 -2.52 -1.95 -12.89
CA GLU A 318 -3.46 -2.55 -13.83
C GLU A 318 -4.37 -3.54 -13.11
N LEU A 319 -5.64 -3.58 -13.51
CA LEU A 319 -6.62 -4.56 -13.06
C LEU A 319 -7.11 -5.37 -14.27
N LEU A 320 -6.61 -6.59 -14.38
CA LEU A 320 -7.08 -7.67 -15.25
C LEU A 320 -6.98 -7.45 -16.76
N THR A 321 -7.48 -6.36 -17.32
CA THR A 321 -7.58 -6.15 -18.77
C THR A 321 -6.93 -4.87 -19.24
N SER A 322 -6.63 -4.77 -20.54
CA SER A 322 -6.08 -3.57 -21.16
C SER A 322 -6.97 -2.33 -21.01
N GLU A 323 -8.28 -2.49 -20.84
CA GLU A 323 -9.20 -1.37 -20.62
C GLU A 323 -9.05 -0.75 -19.23
N LEU A 324 -8.68 -1.56 -18.24
CA LEU A 324 -8.38 -1.13 -16.88
C LEU A 324 -6.85 -0.96 -16.67
N GLN A 325 -6.11 -0.66 -17.72
CA GLN A 325 -4.75 -0.16 -17.60
C GLN A 325 -4.77 1.23 -16.97
N ILE A 326 -3.87 1.45 -16.01
CA ILE A 326 -3.76 2.69 -15.25
C ILE A 326 -5.01 2.96 -14.38
N VAL A 327 -5.19 2.10 -13.38
CA VAL A 327 -6.11 2.36 -12.27
C VAL A 327 -5.33 2.95 -11.10
N GLY A 328 -5.86 4.01 -10.49
CA GLY A 328 -5.26 4.69 -9.34
C GLY A 328 -4.56 6.00 -9.68
N VAL A 329 -3.58 6.37 -8.86
CA VAL A 329 -2.91 7.67 -8.97
C VAL A 329 -1.77 7.65 -9.98
N THR A 330 -1.42 8.80 -10.54
CA THR A 330 -0.16 8.94 -11.28
C THR A 330 0.97 9.15 -10.26
N TRP A 331 1.65 8.07 -9.88
CA TRP A 331 2.59 8.03 -8.75
C TRP A 331 3.64 9.15 -8.78
N TRP A 332 4.24 9.45 -9.94
CA TRP A 332 5.26 10.49 -10.06
C TRP A 332 4.69 11.91 -9.85
N ARG A 333 3.41 12.17 -10.23
CA ARG A 333 2.76 13.46 -9.97
C ARG A 333 2.52 13.67 -8.48
N VAL A 334 2.08 12.62 -7.78
CA VAL A 334 1.91 12.67 -6.32
C VAL A 334 3.25 12.91 -5.65
N SER A 335 4.30 12.20 -6.06
CA SER A 335 5.66 12.36 -5.51
C SER A 335 6.22 13.76 -5.76
N ALA A 336 6.07 14.28 -6.97
CA ALA A 336 6.52 15.63 -7.33
C ALA A 336 5.76 16.71 -6.53
N PHE A 337 4.45 16.53 -6.35
CA PHE A 337 3.64 17.42 -5.53
C PHE A 337 4.10 17.44 -4.06
N PHE A 338 4.30 16.28 -3.45
CA PHE A 338 4.79 16.18 -2.08
C PHE A 338 6.21 16.74 -1.93
N ALA A 339 7.07 16.53 -2.93
CA ALA A 339 8.41 17.13 -2.95
C ALA A 339 8.33 18.66 -3.03
N ALA A 340 7.52 19.23 -3.91
CA ALA A 340 7.32 20.67 -4.03
C ALA A 340 6.71 21.26 -2.76
N ALA A 341 5.67 20.66 -2.20
CA ALA A 341 5.02 21.11 -0.97
C ALA A 341 6.00 21.07 0.24
N SER A 342 6.74 19.96 0.38
CA SER A 342 7.75 19.83 1.44
C SER A 342 8.86 20.87 1.29
N SER A 343 9.33 21.11 0.06
CA SER A 343 10.36 22.12 -0.22
C SER A 343 9.87 23.53 0.10
N ALA A 344 8.64 23.88 -0.26
CA ALA A 344 8.03 25.16 0.08
C ALA A 344 7.90 25.33 1.60
N VAL A 345 7.41 24.30 2.30
CA VAL A 345 7.31 24.31 3.77
C VAL A 345 8.69 24.54 4.41
N LEU A 346 9.72 23.83 3.97
CA LEU A 346 11.09 24.00 4.47
C LEU A 346 11.61 25.42 4.21
N LEU A 347 11.36 25.96 3.03
CA LEU A 347 11.77 27.30 2.67
C LEU A 347 11.17 28.35 3.64
N PHE A 348 9.85 28.32 3.81
CA PHE A 348 9.13 29.31 4.61
C PHE A 348 9.30 29.14 6.12
N THR A 349 9.45 27.93 6.62
CA THR A 349 9.51 27.68 8.07
C THR A 349 10.92 27.64 8.64
N VAL A 350 11.92 27.25 7.85
CA VAL A 350 13.28 27.01 8.31
C VAL A 350 14.29 27.98 7.68
N TYR A 351 14.30 28.10 6.36
CA TYR A 351 15.33 28.84 5.67
C TYR A 351 15.13 30.37 5.73
N ILE A 352 13.94 30.87 5.39
CA ILE A 352 13.66 32.32 5.43
C ILE A 352 13.82 32.90 6.82
N PRO A 353 13.22 32.33 7.91
CA PRO A 353 13.44 32.88 9.27
C PRO A 353 14.89 32.83 9.71
N GLY A 354 15.64 31.82 9.26
CA GLY A 354 17.06 31.71 9.53
C GLY A 354 17.90 32.75 8.84
N LEU A 355 17.60 33.11 7.60
CA LEU A 355 18.26 34.21 6.89
C LEU A 355 17.97 35.55 7.53
N ILE A 356 16.72 35.84 7.87
CA ILE A 356 16.34 37.10 8.55
C ILE A 356 17.10 37.26 9.86
N LYS A 357 17.22 36.19 10.67
CA LYS A 357 18.00 36.23 11.92
C LYS A 357 19.50 36.53 11.70
N ARG A 358 20.09 35.94 10.64
CA ARG A 358 21.49 36.15 10.28
C ARG A 358 21.76 37.59 9.82
N VAL A 359 20.84 38.15 9.02
CA VAL A 359 20.95 39.54 8.57
C VAL A 359 20.84 40.51 9.75
N ARG A 360 19.85 40.29 10.65
CA ARG A 360 19.69 41.12 11.87
C ARG A 360 20.85 41.00 12.86
N ALA A 361 21.59 39.92 12.86
CA ALA A 361 22.74 39.74 13.75
C ALA A 361 24.05 40.31 13.18
N ARG A 362 24.07 40.74 11.91
CA ARG A 362 25.23 41.34 11.24
C ARG A 362 25.11 42.85 11.03
N GLY A 363 23.94 43.44 11.20
CA GLY A 363 23.71 44.89 11.29
C GLY A 363 23.51 45.34 12.72
#